data_ac7e80db7b52ec7277ff71c5ca21d535
#
_entry.id   ac7e80db7b52ec7277ff71c5ca21d535
#
_cell.length_a   1.000
_cell.length_b   1.000
_cell.length_c   1.000
_cell.angle_alpha   90.00
_cell.angle_beta   90.00
_cell.angle_gamma   90.00
#
_symmetry.space_group_name_H-M   'P 1'
#
loop_
_entity.id
_entity.type
_entity.pdbx_description
1 polymer ?
#
loop_
_entity_poly.entity_id
_entity_poly.type
_entity_poly.pdbx_seq_one_letter_code
_entity_poly.pdbx_strand_id
1 'polypeptide(L)'
;MAELITLTRSTRYRNVEDLRRAGIVSAETAQRVRAAGERTKVITHLVCQRRKAGLSQKEVATRLRRTQSWVSKFEDRTDAELTLGEIQAYCQAVSGSFSLKFGRSTRST
;
A
#
# COMPACT_ATOMS: atom_id res chain seq x y z
N MET A 1 7.52 4.13 -9.01
CA MET A 1 6.74 4.66 -7.93
C MET A 1 6.54 6.14 -7.98
N ALA A 2 7.64 6.88 -8.06
CA ALA A 2 7.54 8.32 -8.11
C ALA A 2 6.72 8.78 -9.30
N GLU A 3 6.89 8.13 -10.43
CA GLU A 3 6.12 8.49 -11.62
C GLU A 3 4.64 8.28 -11.41
N LEU A 4 4.27 7.19 -10.77
CA LEU A 4 2.87 6.91 -10.52
C LEU A 4 2.27 7.97 -9.62
N ILE A 5 2.99 8.34 -8.58
CA ILE A 5 2.52 9.38 -7.67
C ILE A 5 2.40 10.71 -8.38
N THR A 6 3.38 11.05 -9.20
CA THR A 6 3.37 12.28 -9.94
C THR A 6 2.17 12.34 -10.88
N LEU A 7 1.92 11.24 -11.59
CA LEU A 7 0.78 11.17 -12.49
C LEU A 7 -0.51 11.43 -11.73
N THR A 8 -0.66 10.80 -10.58
CA THR A 8 -1.87 10.93 -9.78
C THR A 8 -2.08 12.37 -9.34
N ARG A 9 -0.99 13.05 -8.93
CA ARG A 9 -1.12 14.40 -8.42
C ARG A 9 -1.31 15.44 -9.47
N SER A 10 -0.66 15.26 -10.59
CA SER A 10 -0.61 16.34 -11.58
C SER A 10 -1.73 16.30 -12.57
N THR A 11 -2.60 15.31 -12.50
CA THR A 11 -3.59 15.14 -13.54
C THR A 11 -4.99 15.16 -13.00
N ARG A 12 -5.91 15.19 -13.92
CA ARG A 12 -7.31 15.02 -13.66
C ARG A 12 -7.72 13.56 -13.50
N TYR A 13 -6.77 12.66 -13.60
CA TYR A 13 -7.05 11.22 -13.48
C TYR A 13 -6.83 10.80 -12.05
N ARG A 14 -7.88 10.35 -11.38
CA ARG A 14 -7.81 10.01 -9.98
C ARG A 14 -7.68 8.52 -9.72
N ASN A 15 -8.02 7.71 -10.70
CA ASN A 15 -7.92 6.27 -10.55
C ASN A 15 -7.83 5.63 -11.93
N VAL A 16 -7.68 4.32 -11.94
CA VAL A 16 -7.50 3.60 -13.19
C VAL A 16 -8.75 3.67 -14.06
N GLU A 17 -9.91 3.83 -13.46
CA GLU A 17 -11.15 3.92 -14.23
C GLU A 17 -11.18 5.21 -15.05
N ASP A 18 -10.69 6.30 -14.48
CA ASP A 18 -10.59 7.55 -15.22
C ASP A 18 -9.66 7.40 -16.41
N LEU A 19 -8.54 6.69 -16.22
CA LEU A 19 -7.61 6.44 -17.32
C LEU A 19 -8.25 5.61 -18.42
N ARG A 20 -9.04 4.62 -18.04
CA ARG A 20 -9.73 3.80 -19.03
C ARG A 20 -10.74 4.61 -19.82
N ARG A 21 -11.52 5.45 -19.15
CA ARG A 21 -12.52 6.29 -19.81
C ARG A 21 -11.88 7.28 -20.74
N ALA A 22 -10.69 7.76 -20.39
CA ALA A 22 -9.97 8.70 -21.24
C ALA A 22 -9.26 7.99 -22.39
N GLY A 23 -9.31 6.67 -22.45
CA GLY A 23 -8.67 5.94 -23.54
C GLY A 23 -7.18 5.77 -23.38
N ILE A 24 -6.66 6.05 -22.19
CA ILE A 24 -5.22 5.95 -21.95
C ILE A 24 -4.81 4.51 -21.69
N VAL A 25 -5.68 3.73 -21.05
CA VAL A 25 -5.44 2.31 -20.85
C VAL A 25 -6.64 1.52 -21.33
N SER A 26 -6.41 0.29 -21.75
CA SER A 26 -7.48 -0.59 -22.20
C SER A 26 -8.29 -1.09 -21.00
N ALA A 27 -9.46 -1.64 -21.30
CA ALA A 27 -10.29 -2.24 -20.25
C ALA A 27 -9.59 -3.40 -19.58
N GLU A 28 -8.83 -4.20 -20.35
CA GLU A 28 -8.07 -5.31 -19.78
C GLU A 28 -6.99 -4.82 -18.85
N THR A 29 -6.26 -3.80 -19.26
CA THR A 29 -5.20 -3.24 -18.43
C THR A 29 -5.78 -2.64 -17.16
N ALA A 30 -6.90 -1.92 -17.29
CA ALA A 30 -7.55 -1.34 -16.12
C ALA A 30 -7.96 -2.42 -15.13
N GLN A 31 -8.49 -3.54 -15.64
CA GLN A 31 -8.90 -4.63 -14.77
C GLN A 31 -7.71 -5.27 -14.07
N ARG A 32 -6.60 -5.45 -14.79
CA ARG A 32 -5.40 -6.02 -14.17
C ARG A 32 -4.86 -5.10 -13.09
N VAL A 33 -4.87 -3.79 -13.33
CA VAL A 33 -4.40 -2.85 -12.32
C VAL A 33 -5.29 -2.88 -11.10
N ARG A 34 -6.61 -2.94 -11.30
CA ARG A 34 -7.53 -3.03 -10.16
C ARG A 34 -7.32 -4.32 -9.38
N ALA A 35 -7.14 -5.45 -10.08
CA ALA A 35 -6.92 -6.73 -9.42
C ALA A 35 -5.62 -6.71 -8.63
N ALA A 36 -4.57 -6.12 -9.19
CA ALA A 36 -3.30 -6.00 -8.48
C ALA A 36 -3.47 -5.13 -7.23
N GLY A 37 -4.24 -4.04 -7.37
CA GLY A 37 -4.49 -3.16 -6.23
C GLY A 37 -5.26 -3.86 -5.12
N GLU A 38 -6.20 -4.73 -5.49
CA GLU A 38 -6.93 -5.48 -4.47
C GLU A 38 -6.02 -6.44 -3.71
N ARG A 39 -5.04 -7.01 -4.40
CA ARG A 39 -4.13 -7.94 -3.75
C ARG A 39 -3.08 -7.26 -2.88
N THR A 40 -2.88 -5.96 -3.03
CA THR A 40 -1.86 -5.23 -2.29
C THR A 40 -2.42 -4.07 -1.49
N LYS A 41 -3.68 -4.17 -1.10
CA LYS A 41 -4.36 -3.07 -0.44
C LYS A 41 -3.75 -2.74 0.91
N VAL A 42 -3.52 -3.77 1.72
CA VAL A 42 -2.95 -3.59 3.04
C VAL A 42 -1.51 -3.12 2.95
N ILE A 43 -0.71 -3.80 2.12
CA ILE A 43 0.70 -3.44 2.03
C ILE A 43 0.88 -2.01 1.49
N THR A 44 0.04 -1.61 0.55
CA THR A 44 0.09 -0.25 0.04
C THR A 44 -0.21 0.76 1.13
N HIS A 45 -1.18 0.45 1.98
CA HIS A 45 -1.52 1.32 3.10
C HIS A 45 -0.34 1.46 4.07
N LEU A 46 0.32 0.35 4.36
CA LEU A 46 1.47 0.37 5.25
C LEU A 46 2.61 1.21 4.69
N VAL A 47 2.90 1.05 3.40
CA VAL A 47 3.95 1.82 2.75
C VAL A 47 3.60 3.31 2.76
N CYS A 48 2.34 3.65 2.51
CA CYS A 48 1.90 5.03 2.55
C CYS A 48 2.08 5.63 3.93
N GLN A 49 1.79 4.86 4.97
CA GLN A 49 1.99 5.33 6.33
C GLN A 49 3.46 5.61 6.63
N ARG A 50 4.34 4.71 6.17
CA ARG A 50 5.76 4.93 6.34
C ARG A 50 6.19 6.23 5.69
N ARG A 51 5.73 6.46 4.46
CA ARG A 51 6.11 7.67 3.73
C ARG A 51 5.55 8.93 4.37
N LYS A 52 4.32 8.87 4.85
CA LYS A 52 3.74 10.01 5.55
C LYS A 52 4.50 10.35 6.83
N ALA A 53 5.05 9.33 7.48
CA ALA A 53 5.85 9.54 8.66
C ALA A 53 7.26 10.07 8.35
N GLY A 54 7.61 10.12 7.07
CA GLY A 54 8.93 10.60 6.67
C GLY A 54 10.04 9.60 6.90
N LEU A 55 9.69 8.32 7.03
CA LEU A 55 10.68 7.29 7.35
C LEU A 55 11.13 6.57 6.08
N SER A 56 12.43 6.31 5.99
CA SER A 56 12.97 5.49 4.92
C SER A 56 12.82 4.02 5.27
N GLN A 57 12.99 3.16 4.26
CA GLN A 57 13.02 1.73 4.51
C GLN A 57 14.12 1.35 5.50
N LYS A 58 15.24 2.03 5.39
CA LYS A 58 16.36 1.77 6.28
C LYS A 58 16.02 2.11 7.72
N GLU A 59 15.33 3.23 7.93
CA GLU A 59 14.93 3.61 9.28
C GLU A 59 13.94 2.64 9.89
N VAL A 60 12.98 2.18 9.10
CA VAL A 60 12.03 1.19 9.57
C VAL A 60 12.74 -0.13 9.85
N ALA A 61 13.70 -0.50 9.00
CA ALA A 61 14.46 -1.73 9.22
C ALA A 61 15.20 -1.68 10.55
N THR A 62 15.80 -0.54 10.85
CA THR A 62 16.50 -0.37 12.13
C THR A 62 15.54 -0.56 13.31
N ARG A 63 14.36 0.03 13.22
CA ARG A 63 13.36 -0.10 14.28
C ARG A 63 12.84 -1.52 14.42
N LEU A 64 12.75 -2.24 13.30
CA LEU A 64 12.31 -3.63 13.29
C LEU A 64 13.42 -4.61 13.63
N ARG A 65 14.67 -4.12 13.71
CA ARG A 65 15.84 -4.96 13.88
C ARG A 65 15.96 -5.96 12.74
N ARG A 66 15.72 -5.45 11.52
CA ARG A 66 15.82 -6.23 10.29
C ARG A 66 16.71 -5.47 9.32
N THR A 67 17.01 -6.08 8.18
CA THR A 67 17.78 -5.41 7.15
C THR A 67 16.86 -4.60 6.27
N GLN A 68 17.43 -3.60 5.58
CA GLN A 68 16.67 -2.86 4.61
C GLN A 68 16.16 -3.77 3.50
N SER A 69 16.95 -4.75 3.12
CA SER A 69 16.53 -5.72 2.11
C SER A 69 15.27 -6.44 2.54
N TRP A 70 15.17 -6.80 3.82
CA TRP A 70 13.98 -7.45 4.34
C TRP A 70 12.76 -6.54 4.22
N VAL A 71 12.92 -5.26 4.57
CA VAL A 71 11.81 -4.31 4.49
C VAL A 71 11.40 -4.11 3.04
N SER A 72 12.38 -3.99 2.14
CA SER A 72 12.08 -3.84 0.72
C SER A 72 11.27 -5.02 0.20
N LYS A 73 11.66 -6.23 0.56
CA LYS A 73 10.92 -7.42 0.14
C LYS A 73 9.56 -7.52 0.80
N PHE A 74 9.48 -7.11 2.06
CA PHE A 74 8.20 -7.08 2.74
C PHE A 74 7.21 -6.15 2.03
N GLU A 75 7.67 -4.99 1.63
CA GLU A 75 6.82 -4.01 0.97
C GLU A 75 6.42 -4.43 -0.45
N ASP A 76 7.08 -5.44 -0.99
CA ASP A 76 6.74 -5.99 -2.30
C ASP A 76 5.79 -7.17 -2.23
N ARG A 77 5.36 -7.57 -1.05
CA ARG A 77 4.46 -8.71 -0.90
C ARG A 77 3.04 -8.37 -1.27
N THR A 78 2.25 -9.42 -1.49
CA THR A 78 0.80 -9.25 -1.57
C THR A 78 0.22 -9.42 -0.16
N ASP A 79 -1.01 -8.96 0.01
CA ASP A 79 -1.66 -9.04 1.32
C ASP A 79 -1.75 -10.47 1.84
N ALA A 80 -1.93 -11.43 0.94
CA ALA A 80 -2.05 -12.83 1.35
C ALA A 80 -0.76 -13.39 1.94
N GLU A 81 0.35 -12.74 1.68
CA GLU A 81 1.64 -13.17 2.19
C GLU A 81 2.01 -12.55 3.53
N LEU A 82 1.17 -11.65 4.02
CA LEU A 82 1.45 -10.96 5.27
C LEU A 82 0.89 -11.74 6.45
N THR A 83 1.61 -11.71 7.55
CA THR A 83 1.06 -12.24 8.81
C THR A 83 0.63 -11.06 9.66
N LEU A 84 -0.31 -11.34 10.56
CA LEU A 84 -0.78 -10.31 11.48
C LEU A 84 0.36 -9.77 12.34
N GLY A 85 1.25 -10.66 12.78
CA GLY A 85 2.40 -10.23 13.58
C GLY A 85 3.31 -9.30 12.82
N GLU A 86 3.53 -9.56 11.53
CA GLU A 86 4.36 -8.69 10.73
C GLU A 86 3.72 -7.33 10.54
N ILE A 87 2.42 -7.31 10.30
CA ILE A 87 1.68 -6.05 10.15
C ILE A 87 1.77 -5.24 11.43
N GLN A 88 1.56 -5.90 12.56
CA GLN A 88 1.63 -5.24 13.85
C GLN A 88 3.01 -4.65 14.10
N ALA A 89 4.05 -5.42 13.85
CA ALA A 89 5.41 -4.95 14.07
C ALA A 89 5.74 -3.76 13.18
N TYR A 90 5.34 -3.84 11.91
CA TYR A 90 5.58 -2.75 10.98
C TYR A 90 4.86 -1.47 11.42
N CYS A 91 3.60 -1.58 11.79
CA CYS A 91 2.84 -0.43 12.24
C CYS A 91 3.45 0.20 13.48
N GLN A 92 3.90 -0.62 14.43
CA GLN A 92 4.53 -0.10 15.63
C GLN A 92 5.84 0.58 15.32
N ALA A 93 6.60 0.05 14.35
CA ALA A 93 7.85 0.68 13.95
C ALA A 93 7.63 2.04 13.28
N VAL A 94 6.53 2.18 12.55
CA VAL A 94 6.24 3.40 11.81
C VAL A 94 5.59 4.45 12.71
N SER A 95 4.55 4.06 13.44
CA SER A 95 3.74 5.03 14.18
C SER A 95 3.69 4.79 15.68
N GLY A 96 4.24 3.69 16.14
CA GLY A 96 4.22 3.36 17.55
C GLY A 96 2.90 2.80 18.04
N SER A 97 1.97 2.57 17.15
CA SER A 97 0.67 2.03 17.55
C SER A 97 0.10 1.14 16.46
N PHE A 98 -0.81 0.28 16.86
CA PHE A 98 -1.48 -0.61 15.94
C PHE A 98 -2.89 -0.88 16.46
N SER A 99 -3.86 -0.79 15.57
CA SER A 99 -5.21 -1.22 15.89
C SER A 99 -5.80 -1.86 14.64
N LEU A 100 -6.66 -2.84 14.86
CA LEU A 100 -7.27 -3.57 13.76
C LEU A 100 -8.79 -3.55 13.95
N LYS A 101 -9.49 -3.15 12.90
CA LYS A 101 -10.95 -3.13 12.90
C LYS A 101 -11.45 -4.07 11.84
N PHE A 102 -12.39 -4.90 12.24
CA PHE A 102 -13.02 -5.77 11.26
C PHE A 102 -14.23 -5.06 10.71
N GLY A 103 -14.23 -5.04 9.48
CA GLY A 103 -15.11 -4.24 8.80
C GLY A 103 -16.48 -4.57 8.72
N ARG A 104 -17.27 -4.54 9.11
CA ARG A 104 -18.37 -4.64 8.78
C ARG A 104 -19.05 -3.63 8.74
N SER A 105 -19.27 -3.33 8.09
CA SER A 105 -19.90 -2.32 7.91
C SER A 105 -21.14 -2.18 8.39
N THR A 106 -21.27 -2.11 8.60
CA THR A 106 -22.12 -2.09 8.79
C THR A 106 -23.18 -1.79 8.51
N ARG A 107 -23.39 -1.94 8.11
CA ARG A 107 -24.29 -1.84 7.69
C ARG A 107 -24.95 -2.56 7.78
N SER A 108 -24.79 -2.83 8.16
CA SER A 108 -25.28 -3.49 8.25
C SER A 108 -25.86 -3.70 8.48
N THR A 109 -25.95 -3.77 8.61
CA THR A 109 -26.39 -4.11 8.74
C THR A 109 -26.80 -4.17 8.64
#